data_148d6c728743cd13e2319ea94d1ee282
#
_entry.id   148d6c728743cd13e2319ea94d1ee282
#
_cell.length_a   1.000
_cell.length_b   1.000
_cell.length_c   1.000
_cell.angle_alpha   90.00
_cell.angle_beta   90.00
_cell.angle_gamma   90.00
#
_symmetry.space_group_name_H-M   'P 1'
#
loop_
_entity.id
_entity.type
_entity.pdbx_description
1 polymer ?
#
loop_
_entity_poly.entity_id
_entity_poly.type
_entity_poly.pdbx_seq_one_letter_code
_entity_poly.pdbx_strand_id
1 'polypeptide(L)'
;LTISKLRSQILDNAMQTSFAILNESKPIRQAAGHTSPFALRVIDTLNLFAGQGITAVEAVFLRDQGQSVATIRTRLEHLAEHTYGYMIPRDLYYLRARARTKGDRSAGLICAALGSALDI
;
A
#
# COMPACT_ATOMS: atom_id res chain seq x y z
N LEU A 1 -0.31 -6.01 2.33
CA LEU A 1 -0.42 -4.95 1.32
C LEU A 1 -0.95 -3.69 1.96
N THR A 2 -0.34 -2.57 1.70
CA THR A 2 -0.70 -1.30 2.35
C THR A 2 -0.73 -0.15 1.35
N ILE A 3 -1.39 0.93 1.76
CA ILE A 3 -1.46 2.18 1.03
C ILE A 3 -0.11 2.90 1.13
N SER A 4 0.29 3.57 0.04
CA SER A 4 1.55 4.30 -0.06
C SER A 4 1.85 5.22 1.14
N LYS A 5 3.08 5.20 1.59
CA LYS A 5 3.63 6.06 2.64
C LYS A 5 3.37 7.55 2.40
N LEU A 6 3.41 7.99 1.15
CA LEU A 6 3.18 9.39 0.78
C LEU A 6 1.75 9.87 1.07
N ARG A 7 0.78 8.95 1.21
CA ARG A 7 -0.63 9.26 1.37
C ARG A 7 -1.21 8.85 2.73
N SER A 8 -0.53 7.99 3.49
CA SER A 8 -1.07 7.44 4.73
C SER A 8 0.03 6.96 5.67
N GLN A 9 -0.22 7.02 6.97
CA GLN A 9 0.62 6.38 8.00
C GLN A 9 0.36 4.87 8.13
N ILE A 10 -0.54 4.32 7.32
CA ILE A 10 -0.91 2.89 7.40
C ILE A 10 0.29 2.00 7.12
N LEU A 11 1.15 2.37 6.16
CA LEU A 11 2.36 1.61 5.86
C LEU A 11 3.31 1.55 7.05
N ASP A 12 3.59 2.70 7.68
CA ASP A 12 4.48 2.76 8.84
C ASP A 12 3.92 1.94 10.02
N ASN A 13 2.62 2.04 10.28
CA ASN A 13 1.94 1.23 11.30
C ASN A 13 2.01 -0.27 10.97
N ALA A 14 1.78 -0.65 9.71
CA ALA A 14 1.86 -2.04 9.28
C ALA A 14 3.29 -2.59 9.44
N MET A 15 4.31 -1.80 9.11
CA MET A 15 5.71 -2.19 9.31
C MET A 15 6.04 -2.38 10.79
N GLN A 16 5.69 -1.43 11.64
CA GLN A 16 5.91 -1.53 13.10
C GLN A 16 5.19 -2.76 13.68
N THR A 17 3.93 -2.97 13.31
CA THR A 17 3.15 -4.13 13.75
C THR A 17 3.79 -5.43 13.25
N SER A 18 4.30 -5.48 12.04
CA SER A 18 4.97 -6.68 11.51
C SER A 18 6.23 -7.04 12.30
N PHE A 19 7.02 -6.06 12.72
CA PHE A 19 8.19 -6.28 13.57
C PHE A 19 7.78 -6.75 14.97
N ALA A 20 6.75 -6.17 15.57
CA ALA A 20 6.24 -6.61 16.87
C ALA A 20 5.78 -8.06 16.79
N ILE A 21 4.98 -8.44 15.79
CA ILE A 21 4.51 -9.82 15.58
C ILE A 21 5.68 -10.79 15.41
N LEU A 22 6.70 -10.43 14.63
CA LEU A 22 7.88 -11.28 14.43
C LEU A 22 8.60 -11.57 15.75
N ASN A 23 8.77 -10.55 16.59
CA ASN A 23 9.45 -10.65 17.87
C ASN A 23 8.63 -11.43 18.90
N GLU A 24 7.37 -11.07 19.07
CA GLU A 24 6.47 -11.66 20.05
C GLU A 24 6.10 -13.11 19.73
N SER A 25 5.96 -13.45 18.44
CA SER A 25 5.63 -14.82 18.03
C SER A 25 6.79 -15.79 18.15
N LYS A 26 8.04 -15.32 18.22
CA LYS A 26 9.23 -16.17 18.27
C LYS A 26 9.22 -17.16 19.45
N PRO A 27 9.06 -16.73 20.70
CA PRO A 27 9.03 -17.65 21.84
C PRO A 27 7.83 -18.60 21.78
N ILE A 28 6.67 -18.13 21.32
CA ILE A 28 5.45 -18.95 21.18
C ILE A 28 5.66 -20.07 20.19
N ARG A 29 6.24 -19.77 19.01
CA ARG A 29 6.54 -20.76 17.98
C ARG A 29 7.60 -21.76 18.42
N GLN A 30 8.61 -21.31 19.16
CA GLN A 30 9.63 -22.18 19.72
C GLN A 30 9.04 -23.14 20.75
N ALA A 31 8.19 -22.65 21.65
CA ALA A 31 7.49 -23.50 22.63
C ALA A 31 6.54 -24.51 21.97
N ALA A 32 5.95 -24.18 20.81
CA ALA A 32 5.12 -25.09 20.02
C ALA A 32 5.93 -26.03 19.11
N GLY A 33 7.27 -26.03 19.19
CA GLY A 33 8.12 -26.91 18.40
C GLY A 33 8.29 -26.50 16.93
N HIS A 34 7.85 -25.31 16.55
CA HIS A 34 8.03 -24.79 15.19
C HIS A 34 9.44 -24.24 15.00
N THR A 35 10.28 -24.98 14.32
CA THR A 35 11.67 -24.60 13.99
C THR A 35 11.81 -23.92 12.64
N SER A 36 10.77 -24.00 11.79
CA SER A 36 10.78 -23.39 10.45
C SER A 36 10.90 -21.88 10.51
N PRO A 37 11.65 -21.25 9.60
CA PRO A 37 11.71 -19.80 9.49
C PRO A 37 10.32 -19.21 9.26
N PHE A 38 9.98 -18.19 10.05
CA PHE A 38 8.77 -17.40 9.84
C PHE A 38 9.16 -16.01 9.36
N ALA A 39 8.62 -15.61 8.24
CA ALA A 39 8.85 -14.31 7.67
C ALA A 39 7.53 -13.59 7.39
N LEU A 40 7.42 -12.35 7.85
CA LEU A 40 6.34 -11.45 7.53
C LEU A 40 6.94 -10.26 6.77
N ARG A 41 6.34 -9.91 5.64
CA ARG A 41 6.80 -8.81 4.79
C ARG A 41 5.66 -7.87 4.50
N VAL A 42 5.92 -6.59 4.65
CA VAL A 42 5.01 -5.52 4.24
C VAL A 42 5.54 -4.95 2.92
N ILE A 43 4.65 -4.82 1.95
CA ILE A 43 4.97 -4.27 0.63
C ILE A 43 4.17 -3.00 0.45
N ASP A 44 4.85 -1.90 0.11
CA ASP A 44 4.20 -0.67 -0.32
C ASP A 44 3.72 -0.86 -1.76
N THR A 45 2.41 -0.77 -1.95
CA THR A 45 1.81 -0.92 -3.29
C THR A 45 1.84 0.36 -4.10
N LEU A 46 2.23 1.48 -3.51
CA LEU A 46 2.18 2.83 -4.10
C LEU A 46 0.81 3.21 -4.67
N ASN A 47 -0.21 2.39 -4.45
CA ASN A 47 -1.53 2.48 -5.05
C ASN A 47 -2.65 2.39 -4.01
N LEU A 48 -3.84 2.76 -4.46
CA LEU A 48 -5.10 2.68 -3.72
C LEU A 48 -6.10 1.77 -4.45
N PHE A 49 -7.13 1.33 -3.74
CA PHE A 49 -8.29 0.61 -4.28
C PHE A 49 -7.90 -0.53 -5.24
N ALA A 50 -8.35 -0.44 -6.49
CA ALA A 50 -8.12 -1.47 -7.50
C ALA A 50 -6.63 -1.74 -7.78
N GLY A 51 -5.77 -0.71 -7.75
CA GLY A 51 -4.32 -0.88 -7.92
C GLY A 51 -3.70 -1.73 -6.80
N GLN A 52 -4.17 -1.57 -5.57
CA GLN A 52 -3.76 -2.43 -4.46
C GLN A 52 -4.30 -3.87 -4.63
N GLY A 53 -5.55 -4.00 -5.11
CA GLY A 53 -6.15 -5.29 -5.41
C GLY A 53 -5.39 -6.09 -6.47
N ILE A 54 -4.93 -5.45 -7.54
CA ILE A 54 -4.12 -6.07 -8.58
C ILE A 54 -2.86 -6.68 -7.99
N THR A 55 -2.16 -5.96 -7.10
CA THR A 55 -0.96 -6.48 -6.42
C THR A 55 -1.26 -7.71 -5.57
N ALA A 56 -2.42 -7.75 -4.90
CA ALA A 56 -2.84 -8.91 -4.12
C ALA A 56 -3.12 -10.13 -4.99
N VAL A 57 -3.83 -9.95 -6.10
CA VAL A 57 -4.14 -11.01 -7.05
C VAL A 57 -2.88 -11.58 -7.67
N GLU A 58 -1.95 -10.73 -8.10
CA GLU A 58 -0.66 -11.17 -8.66
C GLU A 58 0.16 -11.98 -7.63
N ALA A 59 0.16 -11.57 -6.36
CA ALA A 59 0.86 -12.31 -5.31
C ALA A 59 0.31 -13.75 -5.16
N VAL A 60 -1.02 -13.91 -5.16
CA VAL A 60 -1.67 -15.21 -5.09
C VAL A 60 -1.36 -16.05 -6.32
N PHE A 61 -1.46 -15.47 -7.51
CA PHE A 61 -1.18 -16.15 -8.76
C PHE A 61 0.25 -16.70 -8.83
N LEU A 62 1.24 -15.89 -8.47
CA LEU A 62 2.65 -16.32 -8.44
C LEU A 62 2.92 -17.39 -7.38
N ARG A 63 2.27 -17.29 -6.22
CA ARG A 63 2.34 -18.33 -5.19
C ARG A 63 1.82 -19.65 -5.71
N ASP A 64 0.67 -19.65 -6.38
CA ASP A 64 0.03 -20.86 -6.91
C ASP A 64 0.84 -21.50 -8.04
N GLN A 65 1.67 -20.70 -8.72
CA GLN A 65 2.69 -21.20 -9.66
C GLN A 65 3.97 -21.74 -8.98
N GLY A 66 4.03 -21.72 -7.66
CA GLY A 66 5.20 -22.20 -6.92
C GLY A 66 6.41 -21.26 -6.97
N GLN A 67 6.20 -19.97 -7.28
CA GLN A 67 7.30 -19.01 -7.32
C GLN A 67 7.87 -18.74 -5.93
N SER A 68 9.17 -18.48 -5.87
CA SER A 68 9.84 -18.16 -4.61
C SER A 68 9.34 -16.83 -4.01
N VAL A 69 9.39 -16.70 -2.69
CA VAL A 69 9.02 -15.46 -2.00
C VAL A 69 9.85 -14.27 -2.51
N ALA A 70 11.11 -14.48 -2.84
CA ALA A 70 11.97 -13.44 -3.40
C ALA A 70 11.49 -12.99 -4.78
N THR A 71 11.16 -13.94 -5.67
CA THR A 71 10.61 -13.66 -7.00
C THR A 71 9.28 -12.90 -6.90
N ILE A 72 8.39 -13.38 -6.03
CA ILE A 72 7.10 -12.72 -5.78
C ILE A 72 7.33 -11.27 -5.34
N ARG A 73 8.19 -11.05 -4.36
CA ARG A 73 8.48 -9.71 -3.85
C ARG A 73 8.98 -8.77 -4.96
N THR A 74 10.00 -9.18 -5.72
CA THR A 74 10.55 -8.37 -6.82
C THR A 74 9.48 -8.03 -7.85
N ARG A 75 8.62 -9.00 -8.18
CA ARG A 75 7.53 -8.78 -9.14
C ARG A 75 6.50 -7.78 -8.61
N LEU A 76 6.13 -7.88 -7.34
CA LEU A 76 5.16 -6.97 -6.73
C LEU A 76 5.70 -5.54 -6.58
N GLU A 77 6.98 -5.38 -6.25
CA GLU A 77 7.65 -4.08 -6.21
C GLU A 77 7.65 -3.44 -7.60
N HIS A 78 8.02 -4.20 -8.63
CA HIS A 78 7.96 -3.73 -10.02
C HIS A 78 6.52 -3.36 -10.44
N LEU A 79 5.54 -4.18 -10.09
CA LEU A 79 4.13 -3.91 -10.40
C LEU A 79 3.63 -2.64 -9.72
N ALA A 80 4.03 -2.41 -8.47
CA ALA A 80 3.67 -1.21 -7.72
C ALA A 80 4.16 0.08 -8.42
N GLU A 81 5.38 0.07 -8.91
CA GLU A 81 5.98 1.21 -9.61
C GLU A 81 5.33 1.49 -10.99
N HIS A 82 4.77 0.46 -11.62
CA HIS A 82 4.21 0.54 -12.98
C HIS A 82 2.67 0.49 -13.03
N THR A 83 2.02 0.53 -11.87
CA THR A 83 0.56 0.57 -11.78
C THR A 83 0.09 1.98 -11.46
N TYR A 84 -0.76 2.53 -12.31
CA TYR A 84 -1.33 3.87 -12.16
C TYR A 84 -2.83 3.80 -11.96
N GLY A 85 -3.31 4.39 -10.87
CA GLY A 85 -4.73 4.52 -10.58
C GLY A 85 -5.24 5.91 -10.98
N TYR A 86 -6.28 5.94 -11.77
CA TYR A 86 -6.98 7.18 -12.12
C TYR A 86 -8.32 7.22 -11.41
N MET A 87 -8.63 8.35 -10.79
CA MET A 87 -9.89 8.57 -10.09
C MET A 87 -10.46 9.92 -10.49
N ILE A 88 -11.70 9.90 -10.94
CA ILE A 88 -12.46 11.13 -11.20
C ILE A 88 -13.45 11.31 -10.05
N PRO A 89 -13.18 12.20 -9.08
CA PRO A 89 -14.08 12.43 -7.98
C PRO A 89 -15.31 13.21 -8.46
N ARG A 90 -16.46 12.88 -7.91
CA ARG A 90 -17.70 13.63 -8.14
C ARG A 90 -17.64 15.04 -7.53
N ASP A 91 -16.88 15.19 -6.44
CA ASP A 91 -16.73 16.43 -5.71
C ASP A 91 -15.26 16.59 -5.28
N LEU A 92 -14.68 17.71 -5.66
CA LEU A 92 -13.29 18.06 -5.35
C LEU A 92 -13.14 18.78 -4.00
N TYR A 93 -14.25 19.19 -3.36
CA TYR A 93 -14.23 19.94 -2.12
C TYR A 93 -13.45 19.24 -1.01
N TYR A 94 -13.73 17.97 -0.77
CA TYR A 94 -13.06 17.21 0.28
C TYR A 94 -11.57 16.96 -0.01
N LEU A 95 -11.21 16.76 -1.27
CA LEU A 95 -9.80 16.63 -1.67
C LEU A 95 -9.04 17.93 -1.44
N ARG A 96 -9.64 19.05 -1.79
CA ARG A 96 -9.09 20.39 -1.57
C ARG A 96 -8.95 20.73 -0.08
N ALA A 97 -9.96 20.42 0.72
CA ALA A 97 -9.92 20.60 2.18
C ALA A 97 -8.80 19.77 2.82
N ARG A 98 -8.66 18.51 2.43
CA ARG A 98 -7.61 17.60 2.92
C ARG A 98 -6.20 18.03 2.49
N ALA A 99 -6.04 18.51 1.27
CA ALA A 99 -4.76 19.02 0.79
C ALA A 99 -4.32 20.26 1.60
N ARG A 100 -5.26 21.16 1.94
CA ARG A 100 -5.00 22.32 2.80
C ARG A 100 -4.56 21.93 4.20
N THR A 101 -5.23 20.95 4.82
CA THR A 101 -4.89 20.48 6.19
C THR A 101 -3.50 19.84 6.24
N LYS A 102 -3.06 19.21 5.16
CA LYS A 102 -1.72 18.59 5.06
C LYS A 102 -0.63 19.55 4.54
N GLY A 103 -0.96 20.80 4.27
CA GLY A 103 0.00 21.77 3.73
C GLY A 103 0.43 21.50 2.28
N ASP A 104 -0.25 20.62 1.58
CA ASP A 104 0.04 20.30 0.18
C ASP A 104 -0.60 21.35 -0.74
N ARG A 105 0.15 22.43 -0.94
CA ARG A 105 -0.30 23.56 -1.76
C ARG A 105 -0.49 23.18 -3.23
N SER A 106 0.34 22.29 -3.77
CA SER A 106 0.29 21.88 -5.18
C SER A 106 -0.98 21.09 -5.47
N ALA A 107 -1.32 20.10 -4.64
CA ALA A 107 -2.56 19.35 -4.77
C ALA A 107 -3.80 20.24 -4.60
N GLY A 108 -3.75 21.21 -3.68
CA GLY A 108 -4.82 22.19 -3.48
C GLY A 108 -5.07 23.07 -4.71
N LEU A 109 -4.00 23.51 -5.38
CA LEU A 109 -4.08 24.31 -6.60
C LEU A 109 -4.61 23.50 -7.80
N ILE A 110 -4.14 22.26 -7.96
CA ILE A 110 -4.61 21.36 -9.02
C ILE A 110 -6.10 21.08 -8.84
N CYS A 111 -6.55 20.76 -7.64
CA CYS A 111 -7.98 20.55 -7.36
C CYS A 111 -8.82 21.82 -7.60
N ALA A 112 -8.28 23.01 -7.31
CA ALA A 112 -8.97 24.26 -7.58
C ALA A 112 -9.07 24.55 -9.07
N ALA A 113 -7.98 24.32 -9.83
CA ALA A 113 -7.95 24.52 -11.28
C ALA A 113 -8.89 23.56 -12.01
N LEU A 114 -8.89 22.26 -11.61
CA LEU A 114 -9.79 21.26 -12.19
C LEU A 114 -11.26 21.56 -11.85
N GLY A 115 -11.56 21.96 -10.61
CA GLY A 115 -12.91 22.34 -10.21
C GLY A 115 -13.44 23.52 -11.03
N SER A 116 -12.60 24.54 -11.25
CA SER A 116 -12.96 25.70 -12.08
C SER A 116 -13.12 25.35 -13.57
N ALA A 117 -12.32 24.41 -14.09
CA ALA A 117 -12.38 24.00 -15.49
C ALA A 117 -13.54 23.05 -15.81
N LEU A 118 -14.01 22.28 -14.83
CA LEU A 118 -15.07 21.29 -14.97
C LEU A 118 -16.44 21.78 -14.47
N ASP A 119 -16.50 23.02 -13.97
CA ASP A 119 -17.72 23.61 -13.39
C ASP A 119 -18.36 22.76 -12.27
N ILE A 120 -17.49 22.15 -11.44
CA ILE A 120 -17.84 21.25 -10.34
C ILE A 120 -17.56 21.91 -8.98
#